data_96eff6bb3ba448bfb0bb4e5b056bb74a
#
_entry.id   96eff6bb3ba448bfb0bb4e5b056bb74a
#
_cell.length_a   1.000
_cell.length_b   1.000
_cell.length_c   1.000
_cell.angle_alpha   90.00
_cell.angle_beta   90.00
_cell.angle_gamma   90.00
#
_symmetry.space_group_name_H-M   'P 1'
#
loop_
_entity.id
_entity.type
_entity.pdbx_description
1 polymer ?
#
loop_
_entity_poly.entity_id
_entity_poly.type
_entity_poly.pdbx_seq_one_letter_code
_entity_poly.pdbx_strand_id
1 'polypeptide(L)'
;DLVREDGRGVRRVGLDRCTLGLARALEAQGLEVADCMGDTLHARRLKTPEEIACLAISMASTEGAVHAVEQAIRPGITENDLFATMYGAVIAGGGEFIETRLLSSGPRTNPWFNEASERVIRPGELVALDTDTIGSNGYYSDFSRTFLAGPGRPSGYQQSLYQMSWEQVHHNIDILRPGMSFRELAEQAWPIPERFLDRRYPSIIHGVGLHGETPLVAHAMDLDRFTGDGILEPGMVVSIESYIGEVDGAEGVKLEEEVVITENGVEMVSRYPFDETLLGRQV
;
A
#
# COMPACT_ATOMS: atom_id res chain seq x y z
N ASP A 1 -20.77 -30.65 9.96
CA ASP A 1 -21.85 -30.91 10.94
C ASP A 1 -22.44 -29.62 11.50
N LEU A 2 -21.67 -28.60 11.91
CA LEU A 2 -22.18 -27.34 12.44
C LEU A 2 -23.17 -26.62 11.50
N VAL A 3 -22.94 -26.63 10.18
CA VAL A 3 -23.81 -26.03 9.17
C VAL A 3 -25.16 -26.78 9.08
N ARG A 4 -25.15 -28.09 9.35
CA ARG A 4 -26.39 -28.90 9.40
C ARG A 4 -27.11 -28.81 10.73
N GLU A 5 -26.38 -28.66 11.83
CA GLU A 5 -26.90 -28.58 13.18
C GLU A 5 -27.63 -27.25 13.45
N ASP A 6 -27.30 -26.17 12.71
CA ASP A 6 -28.02 -24.88 12.79
C ASP A 6 -29.49 -24.95 12.31
N GLY A 7 -29.92 -26.09 11.78
CA GLY A 7 -31.33 -26.41 11.54
C GLY A 7 -32.08 -25.59 10.50
N ARG A 8 -31.40 -24.66 9.81
CA ARG A 8 -32.01 -23.70 8.87
C ARG A 8 -32.10 -24.25 7.43
N GLY A 9 -31.69 -25.50 7.20
CA GLY A 9 -31.77 -26.11 5.88
C GLY A 9 -30.82 -25.46 4.86
N VAL A 10 -29.68 -24.93 5.32
CA VAL A 10 -28.66 -24.34 4.47
C VAL A 10 -28.18 -25.37 3.45
N ARG A 11 -28.28 -25.02 2.17
CA ARG A 11 -27.82 -25.84 1.04
C ARG A 11 -26.65 -25.24 0.29
N ARG A 12 -26.39 -23.94 0.45
CA ARG A 12 -25.34 -23.20 -0.24
C ARG A 12 -24.44 -22.49 0.77
N VAL A 13 -23.13 -22.58 0.56
CA VAL A 13 -22.08 -21.97 1.38
C VAL A 13 -21.17 -21.14 0.48
N GLY A 14 -21.03 -19.85 0.81
CA GLY A 14 -20.05 -18.98 0.18
C GLY A 14 -18.70 -19.10 0.88
N LEU A 15 -17.63 -19.19 0.10
CA LEU A 15 -16.24 -19.19 0.59
C LEU A 15 -15.45 -18.10 -0.14
N ASP A 16 -14.73 -17.28 0.57
CA ASP A 16 -13.85 -16.28 -0.02
C ASP A 16 -12.48 -16.84 -0.40
N ARG A 17 -11.87 -17.63 0.48
CA ARG A 17 -10.64 -18.38 0.20
C ARG A 17 -10.74 -19.78 0.78
N CYS A 18 -10.51 -20.79 -0.03
CA CYS A 18 -10.46 -22.15 0.46
C CYS A 18 -9.51 -23.03 -0.35
N THR A 19 -9.06 -24.12 0.27
CA THR A 19 -8.38 -25.17 -0.47
C THR A 19 -9.38 -25.99 -1.28
N LEU A 20 -8.96 -26.53 -2.42
CA LEU A 20 -9.78 -27.43 -3.22
C LEU A 20 -10.31 -28.64 -2.40
N GLY A 21 -9.50 -29.12 -1.44
CA GLY A 21 -9.90 -30.21 -0.55
C GLY A 21 -11.09 -29.84 0.34
N LEU A 22 -11.11 -28.61 0.89
CA LEU A 22 -12.24 -28.12 1.69
C LEU A 22 -13.51 -28.00 0.84
N ALA A 23 -13.42 -27.38 -0.34
CA ALA A 23 -14.56 -27.25 -1.24
C ALA A 23 -15.18 -28.64 -1.56
N ARG A 24 -14.36 -29.60 -1.99
CA ARG A 24 -14.81 -30.98 -2.27
C ARG A 24 -15.39 -31.70 -1.05
N ALA A 25 -14.85 -31.46 0.13
CA ALA A 25 -15.39 -32.06 1.36
C ALA A 25 -16.78 -31.51 1.72
N LEU A 26 -17.03 -30.22 1.48
CA LEU A 26 -18.35 -29.59 1.65
C LEU A 26 -19.34 -30.09 0.61
N GLU A 27 -18.94 -30.19 -0.66
CA GLU A 27 -19.76 -30.75 -1.75
C GLU A 27 -20.15 -32.23 -1.48
N ALA A 28 -19.21 -33.04 -0.99
CA ALA A 28 -19.48 -34.41 -0.58
C ALA A 28 -20.49 -34.52 0.58
N GLN A 29 -20.70 -33.49 1.34
CA GLN A 29 -21.76 -33.36 2.34
C GLN A 29 -23.09 -32.87 1.76
N GLY A 30 -23.19 -32.68 0.45
CA GLY A 30 -24.38 -32.20 -0.24
C GLY A 30 -24.62 -30.69 -0.14
N LEU A 31 -23.57 -29.93 0.11
CA LEU A 31 -23.61 -28.48 0.07
C LEU A 31 -23.20 -27.98 -1.32
N GLU A 32 -23.83 -26.94 -1.80
CA GLU A 32 -23.39 -26.16 -2.96
C GLU A 32 -22.33 -25.17 -2.48
N VAL A 33 -21.13 -25.23 -3.05
CA VAL A 33 -20.06 -24.27 -2.74
C VAL A 33 -20.04 -23.19 -3.80
N ALA A 34 -20.02 -21.93 -3.37
CA ALA A 34 -19.93 -20.75 -4.23
C ALA A 34 -18.73 -19.89 -3.82
N ASP A 35 -18.09 -19.25 -4.81
CA ASP A 35 -17.12 -18.19 -4.56
C ASP A 35 -17.85 -16.94 -4.09
N CYS A 36 -17.47 -16.38 -2.96
CA CYS A 36 -18.01 -15.12 -2.42
C CYS A 36 -16.91 -14.09 -2.13
N MET A 37 -15.72 -14.23 -2.72
CA MET A 37 -14.62 -13.27 -2.57
C MET A 37 -15.09 -11.86 -2.91
N GLY A 38 -15.76 -11.67 -4.05
CA GLY A 38 -16.27 -10.36 -4.46
C GLY A 38 -17.27 -9.78 -3.46
N ASP A 39 -18.19 -10.61 -2.93
CA ASP A 39 -19.19 -10.18 -1.96
C ASP A 39 -18.57 -9.76 -0.63
N THR A 40 -17.57 -10.51 -0.13
CA THR A 40 -16.86 -10.19 1.11
C THR A 40 -16.02 -8.92 0.96
N LEU A 41 -15.32 -8.74 -0.15
CA LEU A 41 -14.57 -7.52 -0.44
C LEU A 41 -15.51 -6.31 -0.55
N HIS A 42 -16.65 -6.48 -1.23
CA HIS A 42 -17.65 -5.42 -1.34
C HIS A 42 -18.24 -5.03 0.04
N ALA A 43 -18.51 -6.02 0.90
CA ALA A 43 -19.04 -5.77 2.23
C ALA A 43 -18.05 -5.00 3.14
N ARG A 44 -16.75 -5.22 2.97
CA ARG A 44 -15.69 -4.59 3.79
C ARG A 44 -15.21 -3.24 3.27
N ARG A 45 -15.60 -2.84 2.04
CA ARG A 45 -15.06 -1.63 1.42
C ARG A 45 -15.39 -0.34 2.16
N LEU A 46 -16.54 -0.29 2.85
CA LEU A 46 -16.94 0.86 3.67
C LEU A 46 -16.67 0.56 5.13
N LYS A 47 -15.83 1.35 5.75
CA LYS A 47 -15.40 1.21 7.14
C LYS A 47 -16.33 1.98 8.07
N THR A 48 -16.66 1.37 9.19
CA THR A 48 -17.32 2.06 10.31
C THR A 48 -16.34 3.03 10.98
N PRO A 49 -16.80 3.99 11.79
CA PRO A 49 -15.91 4.86 12.56
C PRO A 49 -14.95 4.10 13.48
N GLU A 50 -15.37 2.96 14.03
CA GLU A 50 -14.55 2.10 14.88
C GLU A 50 -13.44 1.40 14.08
N GLU A 51 -13.72 0.95 12.86
CA GLU A 51 -12.74 0.37 11.95
C GLU A 51 -11.72 1.43 11.50
N ILE A 52 -12.17 2.65 11.19
CA ILE A 52 -11.27 3.78 10.89
C ILE A 52 -10.36 4.09 12.08
N ALA A 53 -10.88 4.04 13.31
CA ALA A 53 -10.06 4.20 14.51
C ALA A 53 -9.02 3.08 14.67
N CYS A 54 -9.36 1.83 14.34
CA CYS A 54 -8.39 0.73 14.32
C CYS A 54 -7.29 0.92 13.27
N LEU A 55 -7.66 1.37 12.06
CA LEU A 55 -6.69 1.72 11.00
C LEU A 55 -5.75 2.85 11.45
N ALA A 56 -6.28 3.91 12.08
CA ALA A 56 -5.46 5.00 12.60
C ALA A 56 -4.48 4.55 13.71
N ILE A 57 -4.88 3.61 14.57
CA ILE A 57 -4.00 3.02 15.59
C ILE A 57 -2.91 2.18 14.93
N SER A 58 -3.27 1.35 13.94
CA SER A 58 -2.31 0.57 13.14
C SER A 58 -1.30 1.49 12.46
N MET A 59 -1.79 2.54 11.79
CA MET A 59 -0.96 3.55 11.13
C MET A 59 0.02 4.20 12.08
N ALA A 60 -0.42 4.69 13.23
CA ALA A 60 0.46 5.34 14.21
C ALA A 60 1.59 4.41 14.72
N SER A 61 1.29 3.12 14.89
CA SER A 61 2.30 2.11 15.25
C SER A 61 3.30 1.88 14.10
N THR A 62 2.80 1.80 12.87
CA THR A 62 3.63 1.59 11.67
C THR A 62 4.51 2.81 11.38
N GLU A 63 4.02 4.04 11.56
CA GLU A 63 4.83 5.25 11.47
C GLU A 63 5.98 5.23 12.50
N GLY A 64 5.72 4.73 13.72
CA GLY A 64 6.76 4.52 14.71
C GLY A 64 7.82 3.50 14.27
N ALA A 65 7.41 2.46 13.55
CA ALA A 65 8.34 1.47 12.99
C ALA A 65 9.16 2.04 11.83
N VAL A 66 8.54 2.83 10.95
CA VAL A 66 9.25 3.54 9.87
C VAL A 66 10.24 4.55 10.45
N HIS A 67 9.89 5.26 11.53
CA HIS A 67 10.85 6.12 12.23
C HIS A 67 12.06 5.34 12.76
N ALA A 68 11.86 4.16 13.33
CA ALA A 68 12.97 3.31 13.78
C ALA A 68 13.87 2.88 12.61
N VAL A 69 13.30 2.58 11.44
CA VAL A 69 14.06 2.29 10.22
C VAL A 69 14.85 3.51 9.78
N GLU A 70 14.24 4.69 9.66
CA GLU A 70 14.90 5.92 9.26
C GLU A 70 16.13 6.21 10.15
N GLN A 71 15.98 6.08 11.49
CA GLN A 71 17.09 6.25 12.42
C GLN A 71 18.19 5.18 12.29
N ALA A 72 17.86 4.01 11.76
CA ALA A 72 18.80 2.92 11.57
C ALA A 72 19.53 3.01 10.21
N ILE A 73 19.01 3.76 9.24
CA ILE A 73 19.61 3.91 7.91
C ILE A 73 21.02 4.49 8.02
N ARG A 74 22.01 3.71 7.61
CA ARG A 74 23.40 4.14 7.51
C ARG A 74 24.16 3.28 6.50
N PRO A 75 25.20 3.80 5.87
CA PRO A 75 26.11 2.97 5.06
C PRO A 75 26.69 1.82 5.88
N GLY A 76 26.78 0.65 5.26
CA GLY A 76 27.33 -0.56 5.88
C GLY A 76 26.32 -1.48 6.53
N ILE A 77 25.07 -1.05 6.74
CA ILE A 77 23.95 -1.93 7.16
C ILE A 77 23.38 -2.68 5.95
N THR A 78 22.79 -3.85 6.16
CA THR A 78 22.08 -4.57 5.09
C THR A 78 20.61 -4.17 5.02
N GLU A 79 19.99 -4.44 3.87
CA GLU A 79 18.53 -4.27 3.73
C GLU A 79 17.78 -5.16 4.74
N ASN A 80 18.25 -6.39 4.95
CA ASN A 80 17.68 -7.32 5.94
C ASN A 80 17.76 -6.78 7.38
N ASP A 81 18.86 -6.10 7.75
CA ASP A 81 18.99 -5.50 9.09
C ASP A 81 17.95 -4.38 9.29
N LEU A 82 17.71 -3.57 8.25
CA LEU A 82 16.67 -2.52 8.30
C LEU A 82 15.27 -3.14 8.38
N PHE A 83 15.00 -4.17 7.57
CA PHE A 83 13.71 -4.85 7.63
C PHE A 83 13.48 -5.54 8.98
N ALA A 84 14.51 -6.15 9.56
CA ALA A 84 14.44 -6.71 10.92
C ALA A 84 14.14 -5.63 11.98
N THR A 85 14.70 -4.42 11.81
CA THR A 85 14.40 -3.26 12.66
C THR A 85 12.92 -2.88 12.55
N MET A 86 12.39 -2.79 11.32
CA MET A 86 10.97 -2.49 11.07
C MET A 86 10.07 -3.56 11.71
N TYR A 87 10.34 -4.83 11.43
CA TYR A 87 9.54 -5.94 11.94
C TYR A 87 9.52 -5.99 13.48
N GLY A 88 10.69 -5.81 14.11
CA GLY A 88 10.79 -5.74 15.55
C GLY A 88 10.00 -4.58 16.16
N ALA A 89 10.03 -3.41 15.52
CA ALA A 89 9.29 -2.24 15.98
C ALA A 89 7.76 -2.40 15.79
N VAL A 90 7.32 -3.01 14.69
CA VAL A 90 5.89 -3.35 14.48
C VAL A 90 5.38 -4.26 15.57
N ILE A 91 6.11 -5.35 15.88
CA ILE A 91 5.71 -6.28 16.94
C ILE A 91 5.73 -5.60 18.31
N ALA A 92 6.75 -4.80 18.62
CA ALA A 92 6.82 -4.03 19.88
C ALA A 92 5.69 -3.00 20.02
N GLY A 93 5.20 -2.46 18.90
CA GLY A 93 4.07 -1.54 18.82
C GLY A 93 2.70 -2.21 18.90
N GLY A 94 2.63 -3.55 19.05
CA GLY A 94 1.38 -4.31 19.13
C GLY A 94 0.82 -4.74 17.78
N GLY A 95 1.58 -4.60 16.69
CA GLY A 95 1.24 -5.14 15.38
C GLY A 95 1.43 -6.67 15.32
N GLU A 96 0.88 -7.31 14.31
CA GLU A 96 0.88 -8.77 14.19
C GLU A 96 1.98 -9.27 13.25
N PHE A 97 2.08 -8.72 12.04
CA PHE A 97 3.13 -9.06 11.06
C PHE A 97 3.17 -8.04 9.92
N ILE A 98 4.16 -8.17 9.04
CA ILE A 98 4.28 -7.40 7.80
C ILE A 98 4.04 -8.36 6.65
N GLU A 99 3.12 -8.04 5.74
CA GLU A 99 2.67 -8.96 4.68
C GLU A 99 3.74 -9.16 3.61
N THR A 100 4.45 -8.11 3.23
CA THR A 100 5.56 -8.15 2.27
C THR A 100 6.88 -7.74 2.90
N ARG A 101 7.99 -7.93 2.18
CA ARG A 101 9.32 -7.51 2.61
C ARG A 101 9.88 -6.41 1.71
N LEU A 102 9.00 -5.54 1.22
CA LEU A 102 9.34 -4.49 0.26
C LEU A 102 10.23 -3.42 0.91
N LEU A 103 11.52 -3.67 0.88
CA LEU A 103 12.58 -2.73 1.23
C LEU A 103 13.78 -2.99 0.33
N SER A 104 14.23 -1.96 -0.36
CA SER A 104 15.36 -2.07 -1.27
C SER A 104 16.21 -0.81 -1.26
N SER A 105 17.46 -0.91 -1.75
CA SER A 105 18.40 0.20 -1.73
C SER A 105 19.19 0.34 -3.03
N GLY A 106 19.58 1.57 -3.35
CA GLY A 106 20.36 1.90 -4.53
C GLY A 106 19.74 1.34 -5.81
N PRO A 107 20.50 0.65 -6.68
CA PRO A 107 19.97 0.16 -7.95
C PRO A 107 18.84 -0.87 -7.82
N ARG A 108 18.59 -1.42 -6.63
CA ARG A 108 17.46 -2.33 -6.41
C ARG A 108 16.15 -1.61 -6.13
N THR A 109 16.15 -0.29 -5.95
CA THR A 109 14.93 0.50 -5.90
C THR A 109 14.29 0.62 -7.28
N ASN A 110 14.97 0.21 -8.37
CA ASN A 110 14.45 0.21 -9.73
C ASN A 110 14.82 -1.10 -10.46
N PRO A 111 13.83 -1.91 -10.93
CA PRO A 111 12.38 -1.70 -10.77
C PRO A 111 11.91 -1.89 -9.33
N TRP A 112 10.71 -1.43 -9.02
CA TRP A 112 10.04 -1.69 -7.74
C TRP A 112 9.73 -3.18 -7.52
N PHE A 113 9.19 -3.54 -6.36
CA PHE A 113 8.87 -4.90 -5.91
C PHE A 113 10.09 -5.78 -5.60
N ASN A 114 11.19 -5.19 -5.17
CA ASN A 114 12.33 -5.92 -4.63
C ASN A 114 12.23 -6.06 -3.11
N GLU A 115 12.21 -7.29 -2.63
CA GLU A 115 12.25 -7.58 -1.20
C GLU A 115 13.65 -7.36 -0.60
N ALA A 116 13.70 -7.12 0.70
CA ALA A 116 14.93 -6.95 1.47
C ALA A 116 15.88 -8.15 1.30
N SER A 117 17.17 -7.87 1.20
CA SER A 117 18.23 -8.83 0.94
C SER A 117 19.47 -8.57 1.80
N GLU A 118 20.49 -9.42 1.62
CA GLU A 118 21.82 -9.25 2.23
C GLU A 118 22.65 -8.10 1.61
N ARG A 119 22.05 -7.32 0.70
CA ARG A 119 22.75 -6.20 0.08
C ARG A 119 23.14 -5.16 1.12
N VAL A 120 24.40 -4.77 1.10
CA VAL A 120 24.94 -3.70 1.95
C VAL A 120 24.65 -2.34 1.32
N ILE A 121 24.04 -1.46 2.08
CA ILE A 121 23.68 -0.09 1.68
C ILE A 121 24.94 0.78 1.61
N ARG A 122 25.06 1.57 0.56
CA ARG A 122 26.20 2.45 0.30
C ARG A 122 25.86 3.91 0.57
N PRO A 123 26.88 4.77 0.82
CA PRO A 123 26.66 6.20 0.97
C PRO A 123 25.99 6.83 -0.25
N GLY A 124 24.97 7.67 -0.04
CA GLY A 124 24.29 8.42 -1.09
C GLY A 124 23.28 7.63 -1.91
N GLU A 125 23.02 6.38 -1.56
CA GLU A 125 21.96 5.58 -2.18
C GLU A 125 20.59 5.91 -1.60
N LEU A 126 19.55 5.77 -2.41
CA LEU A 126 18.15 5.76 -1.94
C LEU A 126 17.85 4.44 -1.23
N VAL A 127 17.02 4.52 -0.20
CA VAL A 127 16.41 3.38 0.49
C VAL A 127 14.91 3.58 0.43
N ALA A 128 14.23 2.74 -0.32
CA ALA A 128 12.78 2.77 -0.48
C ALA A 128 12.15 1.60 0.29
N LEU A 129 11.05 1.86 0.98
CA LEU A 129 10.28 0.85 1.71
C LEU A 129 8.78 1.06 1.52
N ASP A 130 8.08 -0.05 1.61
CA ASP A 130 6.63 -0.14 1.69
C ASP A 130 6.24 -0.81 3.00
N THR A 131 5.13 -0.44 3.60
CA THR A 131 4.87 -0.88 4.96
C THR A 131 4.05 -2.16 5.04
N ASP A 132 3.03 -2.35 4.25
CA ASP A 132 2.20 -3.57 4.18
C ASP A 132 1.96 -4.23 5.57
N THR A 133 1.67 -3.42 6.59
CA THR A 133 1.68 -3.86 7.98
C THR A 133 0.29 -4.28 8.44
N ILE A 134 0.15 -5.49 8.98
CA ILE A 134 -1.00 -5.88 9.78
C ILE A 134 -0.74 -5.41 11.21
N GLY A 135 -1.39 -4.31 11.57
CA GLY A 135 -1.22 -3.69 12.87
C GLY A 135 -2.11 -4.25 13.96
N SER A 136 -2.36 -3.46 14.99
CA SER A 136 -3.20 -3.85 16.10
C SER A 136 -4.64 -4.15 15.65
N ASN A 137 -5.24 -5.19 16.23
CA ASN A 137 -6.58 -5.66 15.91
C ASN A 137 -6.77 -6.20 14.47
N GLY A 138 -5.67 -6.57 13.79
CA GLY A 138 -5.70 -7.14 12.46
C GLY A 138 -6.01 -6.13 11.34
N TYR A 139 -5.96 -4.82 11.62
CA TYR A 139 -6.15 -3.80 10.61
C TYR A 139 -4.84 -3.43 9.93
N TYR A 140 -4.93 -3.24 8.62
CA TYR A 140 -3.80 -2.91 7.75
C TYR A 140 -3.36 -1.46 7.92
N SER A 141 -2.13 -1.15 7.59
CA SER A 141 -1.64 0.20 7.35
C SER A 141 -0.64 0.16 6.23
N ASP A 142 -0.79 1.08 5.29
CA ASP A 142 -0.04 1.05 4.05
C ASP A 142 0.37 2.45 3.61
N PHE A 143 1.66 2.68 3.69
CA PHE A 143 2.28 3.88 3.14
C PHE A 143 3.75 3.63 2.83
N SER A 144 4.29 4.34 1.87
CA SER A 144 5.68 4.17 1.45
C SER A 144 6.50 5.42 1.63
N ARG A 145 7.78 5.23 1.97
CA ARG A 145 8.77 6.30 2.04
C ARG A 145 10.08 5.90 1.37
N THR A 146 10.77 6.90 0.89
CA THR A 146 12.12 6.76 0.33
C THR A 146 13.05 7.75 1.04
N PHE A 147 14.19 7.28 1.50
CA PHE A 147 15.19 8.01 2.28
C PHE A 147 16.54 8.03 1.58
N LEU A 148 17.42 8.96 1.95
CA LEU A 148 18.82 8.99 1.51
C LEU A 148 19.74 8.34 2.56
N ALA A 149 20.60 7.42 2.14
CA ALA A 149 21.53 6.75 3.05
C ALA A 149 22.81 7.57 3.30
N GLY A 150 23.03 7.95 4.56
CA GLY A 150 24.27 8.56 5.05
C GLY A 150 24.35 10.09 4.92
N PRO A 151 25.47 10.66 5.40
CA PRO A 151 25.66 12.11 5.39
C PRO A 151 26.02 12.55 3.97
N GLY A 152 25.11 13.17 3.28
CA GLY A 152 25.36 13.69 1.94
C GLY A 152 24.17 14.49 1.44
N ARG A 153 24.32 15.01 0.24
CA ARG A 153 23.20 15.64 -0.46
C ARG A 153 22.74 14.70 -1.57
N PRO A 154 21.43 14.59 -1.80
CA PRO A 154 20.93 13.84 -2.93
C PRO A 154 21.43 14.46 -4.24
N SER A 155 21.61 13.63 -5.25
CA SER A 155 21.87 14.08 -6.62
C SER A 155 20.64 14.82 -7.17
N GLY A 156 20.84 15.66 -8.18
CA GLY A 156 19.73 16.30 -8.88
C GLY A 156 18.76 15.29 -9.52
N TYR A 157 19.26 14.09 -9.91
CA TYR A 157 18.44 13.01 -10.41
C TYR A 157 17.52 12.45 -9.31
N GLN A 158 18.05 12.11 -8.14
CA GLN A 158 17.28 11.62 -7.00
C GLN A 158 16.23 12.63 -6.54
N GLN A 159 16.60 13.93 -6.47
CA GLN A 159 15.64 15.00 -6.15
C GLN A 159 14.53 15.08 -7.20
N SER A 160 14.85 15.00 -8.48
CA SER A 160 13.85 15.03 -9.56
C SER A 160 12.86 13.88 -9.48
N LEU A 161 13.33 12.65 -9.22
CA LEU A 161 12.45 11.48 -9.03
C LEU A 161 11.54 11.67 -7.80
N TYR A 162 12.11 12.14 -6.68
CA TYR A 162 11.37 12.33 -5.44
C TYR A 162 10.29 13.41 -5.56
N GLN A 163 10.62 14.54 -6.18
CA GLN A 163 9.68 15.64 -6.43
C GLN A 163 8.51 15.19 -7.31
N MET A 164 8.79 14.45 -8.40
CA MET A 164 7.72 13.92 -9.26
C MET A 164 6.84 12.90 -8.55
N SER A 165 7.42 12.02 -7.72
CA SER A 165 6.65 11.07 -6.92
C SER A 165 5.78 11.78 -5.90
N TRP A 166 6.33 12.80 -5.23
CA TRP A 166 5.60 13.65 -4.28
C TRP A 166 4.45 14.40 -4.97
N GLU A 167 4.71 14.99 -6.15
CA GLU A 167 3.69 15.66 -6.96
C GLU A 167 2.57 14.72 -7.39
N GLN A 168 2.90 13.48 -7.79
CA GLN A 168 1.92 12.46 -8.17
C GLN A 168 1.00 12.11 -7.01
N VAL A 169 1.55 11.81 -5.82
CA VAL A 169 0.76 11.50 -4.63
C VAL A 169 -0.18 12.65 -4.27
N HIS A 170 0.36 13.88 -4.18
CA HIS A 170 -0.43 15.03 -3.76
C HIS A 170 -1.50 15.42 -4.79
N HIS A 171 -1.15 15.42 -6.09
CA HIS A 171 -2.14 15.66 -7.14
C HIS A 171 -3.29 14.65 -7.06
N ASN A 172 -2.96 13.37 -6.90
CA ASN A 172 -3.97 12.32 -6.84
C ASN A 172 -4.84 12.43 -5.56
N ILE A 173 -4.26 12.84 -4.42
CA ILE A 173 -5.04 13.16 -3.21
C ILE A 173 -5.98 14.35 -3.45
N ASP A 174 -5.48 15.44 -4.03
CA ASP A 174 -6.21 16.69 -4.24
C ASP A 174 -7.44 16.54 -5.13
N ILE A 175 -7.44 15.58 -6.06
CA ILE A 175 -8.58 15.32 -6.95
C ILE A 175 -9.63 14.40 -6.35
N LEU A 176 -9.29 13.63 -5.28
CA LEU A 176 -10.23 12.68 -4.67
C LEU A 176 -11.43 13.39 -4.05
N ARG A 177 -12.60 12.90 -4.36
CA ARG A 177 -13.87 13.39 -3.77
C ARG A 177 -14.91 12.28 -3.74
N PRO A 178 -15.84 12.30 -2.78
CA PRO A 178 -16.96 11.37 -2.76
C PRO A 178 -17.79 11.50 -4.04
N GLY A 179 -18.27 10.37 -4.55
CA GLY A 179 -19.06 10.29 -5.79
C GLY A 179 -18.24 10.28 -7.09
N MET A 180 -16.92 10.50 -7.04
CA MET A 180 -16.03 10.41 -8.20
C MET A 180 -16.00 8.97 -8.71
N SER A 181 -16.22 8.76 -10.02
CA SER A 181 -16.10 7.42 -10.60
C SER A 181 -14.64 6.99 -10.71
N PHE A 182 -14.38 5.69 -10.69
CA PHE A 182 -13.03 5.14 -10.87
C PHE A 182 -12.44 5.52 -12.23
N ARG A 183 -13.27 5.60 -13.26
CA ARG A 183 -12.87 6.07 -14.59
C ARG A 183 -12.47 7.54 -14.57
N GLU A 184 -13.27 8.39 -13.93
CA GLU A 184 -12.95 9.81 -13.78
C GLU A 184 -11.64 10.02 -13.01
N LEU A 185 -11.40 9.25 -11.93
CA LEU A 185 -10.13 9.27 -11.22
C LEU A 185 -8.96 8.90 -12.14
N ALA A 186 -9.08 7.82 -12.89
CA ALA A 186 -8.03 7.37 -13.80
C ALA A 186 -7.72 8.40 -14.91
N GLU A 187 -8.74 9.09 -15.41
CA GLU A 187 -8.61 10.13 -16.45
C GLU A 187 -8.01 11.44 -15.91
N GLN A 188 -8.25 11.77 -14.63
CA GLN A 188 -7.77 12.99 -13.98
C GLN A 188 -6.47 12.80 -13.21
N ALA A 189 -6.01 11.57 -13.00
CA ALA A 189 -4.80 11.27 -12.26
C ALA A 189 -3.56 11.97 -12.87
N TRP A 190 -2.56 12.17 -12.02
CA TRP A 190 -1.30 12.81 -12.44
C TRP A 190 -0.72 12.15 -13.70
N PRO A 191 -0.46 12.92 -14.75
CA PRO A 191 0.00 12.38 -16.03
C PRO A 191 1.46 11.91 -15.92
N ILE A 192 1.68 10.60 -15.89
CA ILE A 192 3.03 10.02 -15.82
C ILE A 192 3.79 10.37 -17.10
N PRO A 193 4.97 11.02 -17.03
CA PRO A 193 5.81 11.26 -18.21
C PRO A 193 6.20 9.96 -18.92
N GLU A 194 6.25 9.98 -20.26
CA GLU A 194 6.45 8.80 -21.11
C GLU A 194 7.63 7.91 -20.68
N ARG A 195 8.74 8.51 -20.27
CA ARG A 195 9.96 7.78 -19.82
C ARG A 195 9.76 6.90 -18.58
N PHE A 196 8.69 7.12 -17.80
CA PHE A 196 8.39 6.34 -16.59
C PHE A 196 7.25 5.34 -16.78
N LEU A 197 6.52 5.39 -17.90
CA LEU A 197 5.31 4.59 -18.11
C LEU A 197 5.56 3.09 -18.00
N ASP A 198 6.68 2.58 -18.50
CA ASP A 198 7.00 1.15 -18.47
C ASP A 198 7.35 0.64 -17.06
N ARG A 199 7.60 1.54 -16.12
CA ARG A 199 7.92 1.24 -14.73
C ARG A 199 6.85 1.74 -13.75
N ARG A 200 5.74 2.31 -14.23
CA ARG A 200 4.67 2.83 -13.38
C ARG A 200 4.18 1.80 -12.37
N TYR A 201 3.72 2.27 -11.23
CA TYR A 201 3.00 1.41 -10.29
C TYR A 201 1.70 0.89 -10.94
N PRO A 202 1.25 -0.33 -10.64
CA PRO A 202 0.08 -0.92 -11.32
C PRO A 202 -1.24 -0.18 -11.08
N SER A 203 -1.39 0.46 -9.93
CA SER A 203 -2.60 1.18 -9.53
C SER A 203 -2.32 2.63 -9.14
N ILE A 204 -3.35 3.48 -9.25
CA ILE A 204 -3.36 4.84 -8.70
C ILE A 204 -3.74 4.79 -7.24
N ILE A 205 -4.74 3.97 -6.92
CA ILE A 205 -5.19 3.70 -5.55
C ILE A 205 -5.56 2.23 -5.39
N HIS A 206 -5.47 1.75 -4.15
CA HIS A 206 -6.15 0.54 -3.72
C HIS A 206 -6.83 0.74 -2.36
N GLY A 207 -7.84 -0.08 -2.07
CA GLY A 207 -8.53 -0.05 -0.78
C GLY A 207 -7.68 -0.64 0.33
N VAL A 208 -7.90 -0.16 1.53
CA VAL A 208 -7.24 -0.61 2.76
C VAL A 208 -8.29 -1.01 3.79
N GLY A 209 -8.03 -2.08 4.53
CA GLY A 209 -8.92 -2.58 5.59
C GLY A 209 -8.26 -3.66 6.43
N LEU A 210 -8.64 -4.92 6.25
CA LEU A 210 -7.95 -6.07 6.88
C LEU A 210 -6.71 -6.52 6.11
N HIS A 211 -6.54 -6.05 4.90
CA HIS A 211 -5.37 -6.14 4.01
C HIS A 211 -5.59 -5.16 2.82
N GLY A 212 -4.75 -5.19 1.79
CA GLY A 212 -5.05 -4.51 0.53
C GLY A 212 -6.38 -5.00 -0.06
N GLU A 213 -7.32 -4.10 -0.28
CA GLU A 213 -8.71 -4.42 -0.61
C GLU A 213 -9.19 -3.70 -1.89
N THR A 214 -10.48 -3.83 -2.17
CA THR A 214 -11.16 -3.00 -3.17
C THR A 214 -11.58 -1.64 -2.57
N PRO A 215 -11.58 -0.57 -3.38
CA PRO A 215 -11.36 -0.56 -4.84
C PRO A 215 -9.88 -0.75 -5.22
N LEU A 216 -9.62 -1.22 -6.43
CA LEU A 216 -8.34 -1.09 -7.10
C LEU A 216 -8.58 -0.28 -8.37
N VAL A 217 -7.96 0.90 -8.47
CA VAL A 217 -8.10 1.78 -9.63
C VAL A 217 -6.76 1.89 -10.34
N ALA A 218 -6.68 1.29 -11.52
CA ALA A 218 -5.50 1.33 -12.38
C ALA A 218 -5.41 2.64 -13.16
N HIS A 219 -4.25 2.91 -13.76
CA HIS A 219 -4.08 4.02 -14.71
C HIS A 219 -5.00 3.88 -15.92
N ALA A 220 -5.37 5.00 -16.56
CA ALA A 220 -6.34 5.04 -17.65
C ALA A 220 -6.05 4.02 -18.78
N MET A 221 -4.78 3.77 -19.08
CA MET A 221 -4.36 2.80 -20.10
C MET A 221 -4.57 1.33 -19.69
N ASP A 222 -4.73 1.05 -18.42
CA ASP A 222 -4.89 -0.30 -17.84
C ASP A 222 -6.28 -0.50 -17.23
N LEU A 223 -7.11 0.52 -17.24
CA LEU A 223 -8.37 0.59 -16.49
C LEU A 223 -9.30 -0.58 -16.82
N ASP A 224 -9.57 -0.82 -18.09
CA ASP A 224 -10.51 -1.85 -18.55
C ASP A 224 -10.03 -3.29 -18.24
N ARG A 225 -8.74 -3.44 -17.90
CA ARG A 225 -8.15 -4.75 -17.56
C ARG A 225 -8.20 -5.06 -16.07
N PHE A 226 -8.06 -4.05 -15.22
CA PHE A 226 -7.83 -4.26 -13.78
C PHE A 226 -8.84 -3.58 -12.87
N THR A 227 -9.66 -2.66 -13.38
CA THR A 227 -10.60 -1.89 -12.58
C THR A 227 -12.04 -2.22 -12.98
N GLY A 228 -12.86 -2.56 -12.00
CA GLY A 228 -14.30 -2.66 -12.19
C GLY A 228 -14.96 -1.28 -12.21
N ASP A 229 -16.26 -1.25 -12.55
CA ASP A 229 -17.07 -0.04 -12.40
C ASP A 229 -17.31 0.26 -10.91
N GLY A 230 -17.29 1.55 -10.55
CA GLY A 230 -17.55 2.00 -9.20
C GLY A 230 -17.35 3.49 -9.00
N ILE A 231 -17.65 3.93 -7.80
CA ILE A 231 -17.44 5.31 -7.34
C ILE A 231 -16.73 5.30 -5.99
N LEU A 232 -16.06 6.38 -5.65
CA LEU A 232 -15.55 6.62 -4.31
C LEU A 232 -16.71 6.97 -3.38
N GLU A 233 -16.82 6.24 -2.27
CA GLU A 233 -17.90 6.42 -1.29
C GLU A 233 -17.30 6.81 0.07
N PRO A 234 -17.99 7.68 0.84
CA PRO A 234 -17.60 7.96 2.22
C PRO A 234 -17.48 6.68 3.05
N GLY A 235 -16.42 6.59 3.85
CA GLY A 235 -16.06 5.38 4.60
C GLY A 235 -15.09 4.46 3.88
N MET A 236 -14.77 4.68 2.61
CA MET A 236 -13.64 4.00 1.98
C MET A 236 -12.33 4.54 2.55
N VAL A 237 -11.40 3.62 2.85
CA VAL A 237 -10.01 3.95 3.15
C VAL A 237 -9.17 3.42 2.00
N VAL A 238 -8.30 4.28 1.46
CA VAL A 238 -7.50 3.96 0.27
C VAL A 238 -6.07 4.47 0.44
N SER A 239 -5.12 3.69 -0.08
CA SER A 239 -3.75 4.13 -0.30
C SER A 239 -3.60 4.73 -1.69
N ILE A 240 -2.84 5.82 -1.78
CA ILE A 240 -2.55 6.56 -3.00
C ILE A 240 -1.11 6.29 -3.41
N GLU A 241 -0.96 5.66 -4.53
CA GLU A 241 0.27 5.07 -5.00
C GLU A 241 1.10 5.98 -5.90
N SER A 242 2.41 5.95 -5.72
CA SER A 242 3.37 6.55 -6.64
C SER A 242 4.65 5.73 -6.70
N TYR A 243 5.10 5.47 -7.90
CA TYR A 243 6.45 5.01 -8.18
C TYR A 243 7.00 5.72 -9.41
N ILE A 244 8.18 6.32 -9.26
CA ILE A 244 8.89 7.01 -10.33
C ILE A 244 10.28 6.38 -10.52
N GLY A 245 10.45 5.69 -11.63
CA GLY A 245 11.71 5.06 -12.05
C GLY A 245 11.75 4.88 -13.56
N GLU A 246 12.92 5.03 -14.18
CA GLU A 246 13.10 4.88 -15.63
C GLU A 246 13.53 3.44 -15.98
N VAL A 247 13.22 2.99 -17.19
CA VAL A 247 13.89 1.82 -17.76
C VAL A 247 15.38 2.12 -17.85
N ASP A 248 16.22 1.22 -17.33
CA ASP A 248 17.67 1.40 -17.22
C ASP A 248 18.13 2.57 -16.30
N GLY A 249 17.20 3.20 -15.57
CA GLY A 249 17.55 4.18 -14.54
C GLY A 249 18.27 3.56 -13.34
N ALA A 250 19.14 4.34 -12.71
CA ALA A 250 19.97 3.84 -11.61
C ALA A 250 19.17 3.54 -10.33
N GLU A 251 18.15 4.31 -10.05
CA GLU A 251 17.32 4.22 -8.84
C GLU A 251 15.90 4.65 -9.17
N GLY A 252 14.95 4.33 -8.27
CA GLY A 252 13.57 4.76 -8.30
C GLY A 252 13.08 5.23 -6.93
N VAL A 253 11.99 5.97 -6.91
CA VAL A 253 11.36 6.50 -5.70
C VAL A 253 9.96 5.93 -5.57
N LYS A 254 9.65 5.36 -4.42
CA LYS A 254 8.31 4.91 -4.00
C LYS A 254 7.83 5.81 -2.88
N LEU A 255 6.68 6.44 -3.08
CA LEU A 255 5.95 7.21 -2.07
C LEU A 255 4.49 6.82 -2.11
N GLU A 256 3.84 6.88 -0.96
CA GLU A 256 2.45 6.52 -0.81
C GLU A 256 1.86 7.15 0.44
N GLU A 257 0.58 7.45 0.42
CA GLU A 257 -0.20 7.96 1.54
C GLU A 257 -1.54 7.25 1.66
N GLU A 258 -2.00 7.05 2.89
CA GLU A 258 -3.31 6.49 3.19
C GLU A 258 -4.29 7.58 3.61
N VAL A 259 -5.49 7.55 3.03
CA VAL A 259 -6.57 8.51 3.34
C VAL A 259 -7.91 7.80 3.54
N VAL A 260 -8.81 8.44 4.29
CA VAL A 260 -10.23 8.08 4.34
C VAL A 260 -11.04 9.05 3.48
N ILE A 261 -11.92 8.51 2.65
CA ILE A 261 -12.93 9.29 1.91
C ILE A 261 -14.03 9.69 2.89
N THR A 262 -14.31 10.98 3.00
CA THR A 262 -15.36 11.55 3.87
C THR A 262 -16.51 12.12 3.04
N GLU A 263 -17.58 12.57 3.69
CA GLU A 263 -18.70 13.26 3.01
C GLU A 263 -18.26 14.55 2.27
N ASN A 264 -17.16 15.18 2.69
CA ASN A 264 -16.74 16.50 2.22
C ASN A 264 -15.40 16.51 1.48
N GLY A 265 -14.77 15.35 1.26
CA GLY A 265 -13.46 15.21 0.63
C GLY A 265 -12.67 14.06 1.21
N VAL A 266 -11.41 14.27 1.58
CA VAL A 266 -10.54 13.25 2.16
C VAL A 266 -9.90 13.73 3.47
N GLU A 267 -9.59 12.78 4.36
CA GLU A 267 -8.81 13.01 5.56
C GLU A 267 -7.60 12.08 5.57
N MET A 268 -6.41 12.62 5.90
CA MET A 268 -5.17 11.86 5.96
C MET A 268 -5.17 10.89 7.14
N VAL A 269 -4.89 9.63 6.89
CA VAL A 269 -4.62 8.61 7.90
C VAL A 269 -3.11 8.56 8.19
N SER A 270 -2.28 8.44 7.15
CA SER A 270 -0.82 8.52 7.25
C SER A 270 -0.35 9.97 7.44
N ARG A 271 0.66 10.18 8.28
CA ARG A 271 1.20 11.52 8.63
C ARG A 271 2.72 11.54 8.75
N TYR A 272 3.38 10.42 8.42
CA TYR A 272 4.84 10.39 8.45
C TYR A 272 5.42 11.39 7.46
N PRO A 273 6.39 12.25 7.87
CA PRO A 273 6.89 13.31 6.99
C PRO A 273 7.61 12.79 5.76
N PHE A 274 7.61 13.58 4.69
CA PHE A 274 8.48 13.39 3.54
C PHE A 274 9.89 13.94 3.82
N ASP A 275 10.89 13.42 3.12
CA ASP A 275 12.27 13.88 3.24
C ASP A 275 12.44 15.26 2.56
N GLU A 276 12.58 16.32 3.35
CA GLU A 276 12.72 17.70 2.88
C GLU A 276 14.01 17.91 2.05
N THR A 277 15.06 17.13 2.33
CA THR A 277 16.32 17.21 1.58
C THR A 277 16.15 16.63 0.17
N LEU A 278 15.43 15.52 0.05
CA LEU A 278 15.07 14.92 -1.24
C LEU A 278 14.08 15.81 -2.01
N LEU A 279 13.20 16.54 -1.33
CA LEU A 279 12.36 17.58 -1.94
C LEU A 279 13.15 18.82 -2.39
N GLY A 280 14.44 18.93 -2.05
CA GLY A 280 15.27 20.11 -2.38
C GLY A 280 14.97 21.31 -1.53
N ARG A 281 14.26 21.16 -0.41
CA ARG A 281 13.97 22.22 0.54
C ARG A 281 15.12 22.35 1.54
N GLN A 282 15.43 23.58 1.95
CA GLN A 282 16.44 23.81 2.99
C GLN A 282 15.84 23.48 4.36
N VAL A 283 16.46 22.55 5.06
CA VAL A 283 16.16 22.23 6.46
C VAL A 283 16.95 23.13 7.39
#